data_1029ddc4c50e7fdf7c9088d751c3d7d8
#
_entry.id   1029ddc4c50e7fdf7c9088d751c3d7d8
#
_cell.length_a   1.000
_cell.length_b   1.000
_cell.length_c   1.000
_cell.angle_alpha   90.00
_cell.angle_beta   90.00
_cell.angle_gamma   90.00
#
_symmetry.space_group_name_H-M   'P 1'
#
loop_
_entity.id
_entity.type
_entity.pdbx_description
1 polymer ?
#
loop_
_entity_poly.entity_id
_entity_poly.type
_entity_poly.pdbx_seq_one_letter_code
_entity_poly.pdbx_strand_id
1 'polypeptide(L)'
;MMSKPFKTSCWILFSYFAIWYVAMAFECNGEWSCFLSAIAIFSWAVAFIALLNLFLFHQAIPWIRKQPKRWGWSTLLVVGMLFMLTFGFAGWCKFAAYVFGLDPLNDMPFTLKGLSTRFFFQVVGIIYFTLVKLIVESYELRLHNQRLVIEKQQSELSFLKSQINPHFLFNTLNNIYALAREKSDQAPHNVLRLSEMLRYMLYETGGGLVSADKEIKIIEDYLELERMRYDETLNIQFKVQLEESQTLIPPLLMIPLVENAFKHGVSETLQQAFVHIRLAVSQQELRLEIENSKEENEESTASQEGIGIRNIRRQLELLFHSYQLQLENRGQTFFTQLTIDLNSYAKN
;
A
#
# COMPACT_ATOMS: atom_id res chain seq x y z
N MET A 1 -6.42 4.06 -27.40
CA MET A 1 -5.45 3.16 -26.71
C MET A 1 -6.24 1.98 -26.12
N MET A 2 -6.06 0.75 -26.64
CA MET A 2 -6.83 -0.43 -26.20
C MET A 2 -6.52 -0.75 -24.74
N SER A 3 -7.56 -1.01 -23.93
CA SER A 3 -7.39 -1.36 -22.51
C SER A 3 -6.59 -2.67 -22.34
N LYS A 4 -5.77 -2.75 -21.30
CA LYS A 4 -4.91 -3.91 -21.01
C LYS A 4 -5.66 -5.27 -21.08
N PRO A 5 -6.87 -5.40 -20.48
CA PRO A 5 -7.64 -6.66 -20.53
C PRO A 5 -8.10 -7.03 -21.95
N PHE A 6 -8.32 -6.06 -22.83
CA PHE A 6 -8.67 -6.32 -24.22
C PHE A 6 -7.48 -6.91 -25.00
N LYS A 7 -6.27 -6.40 -24.80
CA LYS A 7 -5.05 -6.94 -25.42
C LYS A 7 -4.82 -8.40 -25.01
N THR A 8 -4.99 -8.71 -23.72
CA THR A 8 -4.85 -10.08 -23.22
C THR A 8 -5.86 -11.02 -23.87
N SER A 9 -7.12 -10.61 -24.00
CA SER A 9 -8.14 -11.39 -24.67
C SER A 9 -7.81 -11.64 -26.15
N CYS A 10 -7.26 -10.65 -26.86
CA CYS A 10 -6.80 -10.81 -28.25
C CYS A 10 -5.65 -11.80 -28.37
N TRP A 11 -4.67 -11.78 -27.45
CA TRP A 11 -3.57 -12.75 -27.47
C TRP A 11 -4.02 -14.18 -27.19
N ILE A 12 -4.97 -14.40 -26.31
CA ILE A 12 -5.55 -15.71 -26.01
C ILE A 12 -6.30 -16.24 -27.25
N LEU A 13 -7.08 -15.38 -27.90
CA LEU A 13 -7.74 -15.73 -29.16
C LEU A 13 -6.71 -16.09 -30.24
N PHE A 14 -5.68 -15.29 -30.41
CA PHE A 14 -4.63 -15.56 -31.39
C PHE A 14 -3.93 -16.91 -31.15
N SER A 15 -3.61 -17.25 -29.89
CA SER A 15 -3.00 -18.53 -29.54
C SER A 15 -3.92 -19.72 -29.84
N TYR A 16 -5.20 -19.61 -29.55
CA TYR A 16 -6.21 -20.60 -29.89
C TYR A 16 -6.29 -20.85 -31.41
N PHE A 17 -6.28 -19.76 -32.19
CA PHE A 17 -6.22 -19.83 -33.65
C PHE A 17 -4.99 -20.54 -34.15
N ALA A 18 -3.83 -20.12 -33.69
CA ALA A 18 -2.55 -20.66 -34.17
C ALA A 18 -2.50 -22.18 -34.00
N ILE A 19 -2.99 -22.70 -32.86
CA ILE A 19 -3.05 -24.13 -32.57
C ILE A 19 -3.93 -24.86 -33.61
N TRP A 20 -5.12 -24.31 -33.88
CA TRP A 20 -6.05 -24.93 -34.81
C TRP A 20 -5.58 -24.84 -36.27
N TYR A 21 -4.98 -23.73 -36.67
CA TYR A 21 -4.43 -23.61 -38.04
C TYR A 21 -3.28 -24.58 -38.28
N VAL A 22 -2.41 -24.76 -37.29
CA VAL A 22 -1.32 -25.75 -37.41
C VAL A 22 -1.88 -27.15 -37.49
N ALA A 23 -2.88 -27.53 -36.67
CA ALA A 23 -3.50 -28.86 -36.74
C ALA A 23 -4.13 -29.11 -38.10
N MET A 24 -4.85 -28.16 -38.66
CA MET A 24 -5.50 -28.25 -40.00
C MET A 24 -4.48 -28.32 -41.15
N ALA A 25 -3.39 -27.57 -41.07
CA ALA A 25 -2.34 -27.65 -42.10
C ALA A 25 -1.76 -29.08 -42.23
N PHE A 26 -1.69 -29.83 -41.13
CA PHE A 26 -1.29 -31.21 -41.13
C PHE A 26 -2.35 -32.15 -41.75
N GLU A 27 -3.66 -31.91 -41.51
CA GLU A 27 -4.72 -32.74 -42.04
C GLU A 27 -4.94 -32.54 -43.57
N CYS A 28 -4.68 -31.35 -44.09
CA CYS A 28 -4.91 -31.04 -45.50
C CYS A 28 -3.82 -31.53 -46.47
N ASN A 29 -2.72 -32.11 -45.97
CA ASN A 29 -1.66 -32.73 -46.81
C ASN A 29 -1.18 -31.88 -48.02
N GLY A 30 -1.25 -30.55 -47.91
CA GLY A 30 -0.83 -29.61 -48.95
C GLY A 30 -1.88 -29.26 -50.01
N GLU A 31 -3.12 -29.73 -49.86
CA GLU A 31 -4.20 -29.34 -50.77
C GLU A 31 -4.74 -27.94 -50.40
N TRP A 32 -4.57 -26.99 -51.30
CA TRP A 32 -5.00 -25.59 -51.09
C TRP A 32 -6.51 -25.42 -50.94
N SER A 33 -7.33 -26.21 -51.62
CA SER A 33 -8.79 -26.22 -51.53
C SER A 33 -9.26 -26.61 -50.12
N CYS A 34 -8.67 -27.64 -49.56
CA CYS A 34 -8.89 -28.09 -48.20
C CYS A 34 -8.52 -26.99 -47.17
N PHE A 35 -7.35 -26.40 -47.37
CA PHE A 35 -6.88 -25.34 -46.48
C PHE A 35 -7.75 -24.08 -46.49
N LEU A 36 -8.18 -23.62 -47.68
CA LEU A 36 -9.10 -22.48 -47.83
C LEU A 36 -10.46 -22.77 -47.19
N SER A 37 -10.98 -23.99 -47.37
CA SER A 37 -12.24 -24.43 -46.75
C SER A 37 -12.12 -24.43 -45.21
N ALA A 38 -11.02 -24.92 -44.70
CA ALA A 38 -10.72 -24.89 -43.27
C ALA A 38 -10.66 -23.45 -42.73
N ILE A 39 -9.98 -22.53 -43.42
CA ILE A 39 -9.92 -21.12 -43.01
C ILE A 39 -11.33 -20.53 -42.94
N ALA A 40 -12.19 -20.77 -43.94
CA ALA A 40 -13.56 -20.26 -43.97
C ALA A 40 -14.38 -20.79 -42.77
N ILE A 41 -14.29 -22.09 -42.49
CA ILE A 41 -14.96 -22.74 -41.34
C ILE A 41 -14.53 -22.14 -40.03
N PHE A 42 -13.20 -22.03 -39.81
CA PHE A 42 -12.65 -21.58 -38.54
C PHE A 42 -12.83 -20.09 -38.32
N SER A 43 -12.80 -19.25 -39.36
CA SER A 43 -13.03 -17.80 -39.25
C SER A 43 -14.37 -17.48 -38.59
N TRP A 44 -15.42 -18.20 -38.91
CA TRP A 44 -16.73 -18.06 -38.27
C TRP A 44 -16.66 -18.45 -36.78
N ALA A 45 -16.17 -19.65 -36.47
CA ALA A 45 -16.09 -20.15 -35.09
C ALA A 45 -15.34 -19.19 -34.19
N VAL A 46 -14.27 -18.65 -34.71
CA VAL A 46 -13.41 -17.71 -34.01
C VAL A 46 -14.08 -16.37 -33.77
N ALA A 47 -14.64 -15.74 -34.81
CA ALA A 47 -15.31 -14.46 -34.64
C ALA A 47 -16.41 -14.59 -33.56
N PHE A 48 -17.14 -15.71 -33.60
CA PHE A 48 -18.23 -15.95 -32.65
C PHE A 48 -17.76 -16.27 -31.24
N ILE A 49 -16.73 -17.13 -31.08
CA ILE A 49 -16.10 -17.40 -29.79
C ILE A 49 -15.50 -16.12 -29.20
N ALA A 50 -14.89 -15.27 -30.02
CA ALA A 50 -14.40 -13.96 -29.59
C ALA A 50 -15.52 -13.07 -29.05
N LEU A 51 -16.60 -12.92 -29.80
CA LEU A 51 -17.76 -12.11 -29.41
C LEU A 51 -18.41 -12.65 -28.13
N LEU A 52 -18.58 -13.96 -28.03
CA LEU A 52 -19.14 -14.61 -26.85
C LEU A 52 -18.28 -14.37 -25.60
N ASN A 53 -16.97 -14.50 -25.73
CA ASN A 53 -16.07 -14.26 -24.60
C ASN A 53 -15.98 -12.79 -24.22
N LEU A 54 -15.95 -11.87 -25.18
CA LEU A 54 -16.04 -10.44 -24.90
C LEU A 54 -17.34 -10.10 -24.16
N PHE A 55 -18.47 -10.64 -24.62
CA PHE A 55 -19.75 -10.46 -23.93
C PHE A 55 -19.75 -11.03 -22.53
N LEU A 56 -19.30 -12.30 -22.34
CA LEU A 56 -19.27 -12.96 -21.04
C LEU A 56 -18.42 -12.19 -20.03
N PHE A 57 -17.20 -11.82 -20.39
CA PHE A 57 -16.26 -11.24 -19.43
C PHE A 57 -16.42 -9.74 -19.22
N HIS A 58 -16.87 -8.98 -20.23
CA HIS A 58 -17.01 -7.53 -20.09
C HIS A 58 -18.41 -7.08 -19.72
N GLN A 59 -19.43 -7.90 -19.96
CA GLN A 59 -20.82 -7.53 -19.67
C GLN A 59 -21.53 -8.51 -18.74
N ALA A 60 -21.60 -9.80 -19.06
CA ALA A 60 -22.41 -10.75 -18.34
C ALA A 60 -21.90 -11.02 -16.90
N ILE A 61 -20.61 -11.34 -16.73
CA ILE A 61 -20.03 -11.65 -15.41
C ILE A 61 -20.06 -10.43 -14.48
N PRO A 62 -19.64 -9.20 -14.86
CA PRO A 62 -19.78 -8.02 -14.01
C PRO A 62 -21.24 -7.69 -13.65
N TRP A 63 -22.16 -7.92 -14.60
CA TRP A 63 -23.58 -7.68 -14.38
C TRP A 63 -24.19 -8.67 -13.38
N ILE A 64 -23.84 -9.96 -13.47
CA ILE A 64 -24.25 -11.00 -12.52
C ILE A 64 -23.68 -10.70 -11.12
N ARG A 65 -22.41 -10.30 -11.03
CA ARG A 65 -21.79 -9.94 -9.74
C ARG A 65 -22.49 -8.79 -9.03
N LYS A 66 -23.00 -7.81 -9.81
CA LYS A 66 -23.75 -6.68 -9.25
C LYS A 66 -25.19 -7.06 -8.85
N GLN A 67 -25.81 -8.01 -9.51
CA GLN A 67 -27.19 -8.41 -9.30
C GLN A 67 -27.37 -9.94 -9.45
N PRO A 68 -27.06 -10.73 -8.43
CA PRO A 68 -27.05 -12.19 -8.53
C PRO A 68 -28.42 -12.79 -8.89
N LYS A 69 -29.54 -12.10 -8.63
CA LYS A 69 -30.88 -12.57 -9.02
C LYS A 69 -31.11 -12.64 -10.54
N ARG A 70 -30.22 -12.04 -11.35
CA ARG A 70 -30.33 -11.99 -12.82
C ARG A 70 -29.49 -13.04 -13.56
N TRP A 71 -28.93 -14.00 -12.84
CA TRP A 71 -28.14 -15.09 -13.44
C TRP A 71 -28.89 -15.85 -14.54
N GLY A 72 -30.21 -16.04 -14.39
CA GLY A 72 -31.06 -16.73 -15.37
C GLY A 72 -31.10 -16.06 -16.74
N TRP A 73 -31.15 -14.73 -16.77
CA TRP A 73 -31.09 -13.98 -18.04
C TRP A 73 -29.74 -14.10 -18.75
N SER A 74 -28.66 -14.13 -17.99
CA SER A 74 -27.31 -14.29 -18.55
C SER A 74 -27.11 -15.70 -19.09
N THR A 75 -27.62 -16.73 -18.42
CA THR A 75 -27.58 -18.10 -18.94
C THR A 75 -28.42 -18.26 -20.21
N LEU A 76 -29.60 -17.66 -20.25
CA LEU A 76 -30.45 -17.67 -21.46
C LEU A 76 -29.75 -17.01 -22.65
N LEU A 77 -29.06 -15.88 -22.43
CA LEU A 77 -28.29 -15.18 -23.47
C LEU A 77 -27.12 -16.04 -23.98
N VAL A 78 -26.40 -16.70 -23.08
CA VAL A 78 -25.30 -17.60 -23.44
C VAL A 78 -25.79 -18.79 -24.25
N VAL A 79 -26.89 -19.41 -23.84
CA VAL A 79 -27.52 -20.51 -24.57
C VAL A 79 -28.00 -20.03 -25.95
N GLY A 80 -28.63 -18.88 -26.04
CA GLY A 80 -29.05 -18.26 -27.30
C GLY A 80 -27.87 -17.99 -28.23
N MET A 81 -26.75 -17.48 -27.72
CA MET A 81 -25.52 -17.29 -28.48
C MET A 81 -24.93 -18.61 -28.99
N LEU A 82 -24.89 -19.67 -28.15
CA LEU A 82 -24.45 -21.01 -28.59
C LEU A 82 -25.33 -21.58 -29.68
N PHE A 83 -26.64 -21.40 -29.58
CA PHE A 83 -27.58 -21.81 -30.60
C PHE A 83 -27.32 -21.05 -31.92
N MET A 84 -27.19 -19.71 -31.86
CA MET A 84 -26.87 -18.86 -32.99
C MET A 84 -25.55 -19.23 -33.66
N LEU A 85 -24.53 -19.63 -32.86
CA LEU A 85 -23.24 -20.08 -33.33
C LEU A 85 -23.35 -21.39 -34.09
N THR A 86 -24.18 -22.33 -33.61
CA THR A 86 -24.34 -23.66 -34.24
C THR A 86 -25.14 -23.57 -35.54
N PHE A 87 -26.25 -22.84 -35.56
CA PHE A 87 -27.12 -22.74 -36.75
C PHE A 87 -26.65 -21.68 -37.73
N GLY A 88 -26.10 -20.55 -37.28
CA GLY A 88 -25.48 -19.52 -38.14
C GLY A 88 -24.28 -20.03 -38.93
N PHE A 89 -23.58 -21.04 -38.37
CA PHE A 89 -22.49 -21.70 -39.06
C PHE A 89 -22.90 -22.32 -40.43
N ALA A 90 -24.06 -22.90 -40.51
CA ALA A 90 -24.54 -23.47 -41.77
C ALA A 90 -24.80 -22.43 -42.84
N GLY A 91 -25.41 -21.32 -42.43
CA GLY A 91 -25.57 -20.17 -43.34
C GLY A 91 -24.24 -19.61 -43.82
N TRP A 92 -23.26 -19.54 -42.90
CA TRP A 92 -21.90 -19.13 -43.23
C TRP A 92 -21.19 -20.07 -44.19
N CYS A 93 -21.28 -21.39 -43.99
CA CYS A 93 -20.67 -22.37 -44.90
C CYS A 93 -21.26 -22.24 -46.33
N LYS A 94 -22.58 -22.12 -46.48
CA LYS A 94 -23.21 -21.89 -47.77
C LYS A 94 -22.80 -20.56 -48.41
N PHE A 95 -22.73 -19.52 -47.64
CA PHE A 95 -22.26 -18.19 -48.10
C PHE A 95 -20.81 -18.26 -48.56
N ALA A 96 -19.94 -18.88 -47.78
CA ALA A 96 -18.51 -19.03 -48.08
C ALA A 96 -18.30 -19.91 -49.33
N ALA A 97 -19.05 -21.02 -49.49
CA ALA A 97 -19.05 -21.84 -50.68
C ALA A 97 -19.42 -21.04 -51.92
N TYR A 98 -20.48 -20.22 -51.86
CA TYR A 98 -20.92 -19.38 -52.94
C TYR A 98 -19.93 -18.29 -53.34
N VAL A 99 -19.37 -17.58 -52.33
CA VAL A 99 -18.46 -16.44 -52.55
C VAL A 99 -17.06 -16.89 -52.99
N PHE A 100 -16.54 -17.97 -52.40
CA PHE A 100 -15.17 -18.42 -52.61
C PHE A 100 -15.06 -19.63 -53.53
N GLY A 101 -16.19 -20.17 -54.04
CA GLY A 101 -16.20 -21.32 -54.93
C GLY A 101 -15.72 -22.62 -54.26
N LEU A 102 -16.00 -22.78 -52.98
CA LEU A 102 -15.50 -23.92 -52.16
C LEU A 102 -16.57 -25.02 -52.10
N ASP A 103 -16.63 -25.88 -53.11
CA ASP A 103 -17.59 -26.97 -53.21
C ASP A 103 -17.68 -27.90 -51.99
N PRO A 104 -16.57 -28.26 -51.29
CA PRO A 104 -16.63 -29.08 -50.09
C PRO A 104 -17.50 -28.54 -48.96
N LEU A 105 -17.78 -27.23 -48.95
CA LEU A 105 -18.61 -26.57 -47.93
C LEU A 105 -20.11 -26.72 -48.22
N ASN A 106 -20.50 -26.98 -49.47
CA ASN A 106 -21.90 -27.18 -49.86
C ASN A 106 -22.48 -28.49 -49.33
N ASP A 107 -21.64 -29.53 -49.22
CA ASP A 107 -22.03 -30.90 -48.84
C ASP A 107 -21.89 -31.15 -47.31
N MET A 108 -21.64 -30.12 -46.53
CA MET A 108 -21.54 -30.27 -45.08
C MET A 108 -22.87 -30.71 -44.48
N PRO A 109 -23.00 -31.96 -44.00
CA PRO A 109 -24.26 -32.51 -43.59
C PRO A 109 -24.81 -31.85 -42.35
N PHE A 110 -26.08 -31.44 -42.37
CA PHE A 110 -26.93 -31.12 -41.22
C PHE A 110 -27.33 -32.39 -40.46
N THR A 111 -26.43 -33.37 -40.35
CA THR A 111 -26.69 -34.58 -39.61
C THR A 111 -26.52 -34.33 -38.12
N LEU A 112 -27.28 -35.04 -37.30
CA LEU A 112 -27.19 -34.97 -35.86
C LEU A 112 -25.74 -35.19 -35.38
N LYS A 113 -24.99 -36.06 -36.03
CA LYS A 113 -23.58 -36.35 -35.80
C LYS A 113 -22.68 -35.12 -36.08
N GLY A 114 -22.90 -34.45 -37.21
CA GLY A 114 -22.13 -33.25 -37.57
C GLY A 114 -22.39 -32.06 -36.62
N LEU A 115 -23.66 -31.87 -36.22
CA LEU A 115 -24.03 -30.85 -35.24
C LEU A 115 -23.43 -31.10 -33.86
N SER A 116 -23.48 -32.37 -33.39
CA SER A 116 -22.93 -32.71 -32.07
C SER A 116 -21.41 -32.55 -32.00
N THR A 117 -20.69 -32.92 -33.08
CA THR A 117 -19.23 -32.74 -33.16
C THR A 117 -18.85 -31.25 -33.11
N ARG A 118 -19.54 -30.40 -33.84
CA ARG A 118 -19.32 -28.94 -33.85
C ARG A 118 -19.60 -28.32 -32.48
N PHE A 119 -20.71 -28.69 -31.86
CA PHE A 119 -21.05 -28.23 -30.54
C PHE A 119 -19.98 -28.61 -29.53
N PHE A 120 -19.46 -29.86 -29.60
CA PHE A 120 -18.38 -30.30 -28.73
C PHE A 120 -17.12 -29.41 -28.87
N PHE A 121 -16.66 -29.13 -30.10
CA PHE A 121 -15.48 -28.29 -30.30
C PHE A 121 -15.70 -26.85 -29.86
N GLN A 122 -16.91 -26.31 -29.98
CA GLN A 122 -17.24 -24.98 -29.47
C GLN A 122 -17.17 -24.91 -27.94
N VAL A 123 -17.70 -25.93 -27.26
CA VAL A 123 -17.62 -26.03 -25.80
C VAL A 123 -16.17 -26.13 -25.36
N VAL A 124 -15.36 -26.95 -26.01
CA VAL A 124 -13.91 -27.07 -25.74
C VAL A 124 -13.22 -25.70 -25.90
N GLY A 125 -13.52 -24.95 -26.96
CA GLY A 125 -12.97 -23.63 -27.21
C GLY A 125 -13.34 -22.62 -26.11
N ILE A 126 -14.58 -22.62 -25.65
CA ILE A 126 -15.04 -21.75 -24.55
C ILE A 126 -14.33 -22.13 -23.26
N ILE A 127 -14.21 -23.43 -22.93
CA ILE A 127 -13.51 -23.91 -21.75
C ILE A 127 -12.05 -23.48 -21.79
N TYR A 128 -11.38 -23.72 -22.92
CA TYR A 128 -9.97 -23.32 -23.11
C TYR A 128 -9.78 -21.82 -22.84
N PHE A 129 -10.56 -20.99 -23.52
CA PHE A 129 -10.45 -19.54 -23.37
C PHE A 129 -10.71 -19.08 -21.92
N THR A 130 -11.74 -19.67 -21.30
CA THR A 130 -12.09 -19.34 -19.91
C THR A 130 -10.96 -19.73 -18.96
N LEU A 131 -10.40 -20.94 -19.09
CA LEU A 131 -9.31 -21.40 -18.24
C LEU A 131 -8.05 -20.53 -18.39
N VAL A 132 -7.63 -20.25 -19.63
CA VAL A 132 -6.45 -19.42 -19.87
C VAL A 132 -6.66 -18.00 -19.31
N LYS A 133 -7.85 -17.44 -19.50
CA LYS A 133 -8.17 -16.13 -18.95
C LYS A 133 -8.15 -16.10 -17.41
N LEU A 134 -8.73 -17.09 -16.76
CA LEU A 134 -8.71 -17.22 -15.30
C LEU A 134 -7.28 -17.36 -14.77
N ILE A 135 -6.42 -18.11 -15.46
CA ILE A 135 -5.01 -18.26 -15.10
C ILE A 135 -4.30 -16.90 -15.19
N VAL A 136 -4.48 -16.17 -16.29
CA VAL A 136 -3.86 -14.85 -16.50
C VAL A 136 -4.35 -13.84 -15.46
N GLU A 137 -5.67 -13.75 -15.21
CA GLU A 137 -6.23 -12.86 -14.19
C GLU A 137 -5.73 -13.21 -12.78
N SER A 138 -5.67 -14.51 -12.46
CA SER A 138 -5.13 -14.98 -11.18
C SER A 138 -3.65 -14.61 -11.00
N TYR A 139 -2.86 -14.73 -12.06
CA TYR A 139 -1.46 -14.35 -12.06
C TYR A 139 -1.26 -12.83 -11.88
N GLU A 140 -2.03 -12.01 -12.61
CA GLU A 140 -1.99 -10.54 -12.46
C GLU A 140 -2.40 -10.11 -11.03
N LEU A 141 -3.43 -10.74 -10.45
CA LEU A 141 -3.85 -10.48 -9.08
C LEU A 141 -2.76 -10.85 -8.06
N ARG A 142 -2.07 -11.98 -8.24
CA ARG A 142 -0.94 -12.37 -7.39
C ARG A 142 0.20 -11.37 -7.46
N LEU A 143 0.57 -10.91 -8.67
CA LEU A 143 1.60 -9.90 -8.86
C LEU A 143 1.22 -8.56 -8.20
N HIS A 144 -0.05 -8.17 -8.31
CA HIS A 144 -0.53 -6.95 -7.66
C HIS A 144 -0.46 -7.06 -6.13
N ASN A 145 -0.92 -8.17 -5.56
CA ASN A 145 -0.82 -8.42 -4.12
C ASN A 145 0.64 -8.43 -3.62
N GLN A 146 1.56 -9.05 -4.37
CA GLN A 146 2.98 -9.02 -4.02
C GLN A 146 3.54 -7.58 -4.00
N ARG A 147 3.17 -6.73 -4.96
CA ARG A 147 3.57 -5.32 -4.97
C ARG A 147 3.06 -4.57 -3.75
N LEU A 148 1.78 -4.77 -3.39
CA LEU A 148 1.20 -4.14 -2.20
C LEU A 148 1.91 -4.56 -0.91
N VAL A 149 2.31 -5.82 -0.79
CA VAL A 149 3.10 -6.32 0.36
C VAL A 149 4.46 -5.64 0.41
N ILE A 150 5.17 -5.52 -0.73
CA ILE A 150 6.47 -4.85 -0.81
C ILE A 150 6.34 -3.36 -0.46
N GLU A 151 5.34 -2.67 -1.03
CA GLU A 151 5.07 -1.25 -0.74
C GLU A 151 4.76 -1.04 0.75
N LYS A 152 3.95 -1.93 1.35
CA LYS A 152 3.67 -1.91 2.79
C LYS A 152 4.94 -2.07 3.62
N GLN A 153 5.78 -3.08 3.31
CA GLN A 153 7.05 -3.31 4.01
C GLN A 153 8.02 -2.12 3.87
N GLN A 154 8.10 -1.51 2.68
CA GLN A 154 8.90 -0.31 2.45
C GLN A 154 8.40 0.88 3.25
N SER A 155 7.08 1.06 3.32
CA SER A 155 6.45 2.10 4.13
C SER A 155 6.72 1.89 5.63
N GLU A 156 6.58 0.66 6.13
CA GLU A 156 6.89 0.30 7.52
C GLU A 156 8.37 0.54 7.83
N LEU A 157 9.27 0.17 6.94
CA LEU A 157 10.71 0.37 7.10
C LEU A 157 11.09 1.86 7.06
N SER A 158 10.45 2.64 6.20
CA SER A 158 10.59 4.10 6.14
C SER A 158 10.07 4.77 7.41
N PHE A 159 8.94 4.30 7.92
CA PHE A 159 8.36 4.76 9.18
C PHE A 159 9.31 4.48 10.36
N LEU A 160 9.83 3.25 10.48
CA LEU A 160 10.81 2.88 11.50
C LEU A 160 12.10 3.72 11.42
N LYS A 161 12.61 3.97 10.19
CA LYS A 161 13.78 4.84 9.98
C LYS A 161 13.50 6.29 10.36
N SER A 162 12.28 6.78 10.18
CA SER A 162 11.91 8.15 10.53
C SER A 162 11.76 8.38 12.03
N GLN A 163 11.62 7.31 12.82
CA GLN A 163 11.58 7.40 14.29
C GLN A 163 12.95 7.67 14.92
N ILE A 164 14.03 7.45 14.17
CA ILE A 164 15.38 7.79 14.62
C ILE A 164 15.80 9.07 13.89
N ASN A 165 16.06 10.14 14.64
CA ASN A 165 16.64 11.34 14.06
C ASN A 165 18.13 11.10 13.73
N PRO A 166 18.54 11.02 12.44
CA PRO A 166 19.93 10.74 12.09
C PRO A 166 20.86 11.82 12.60
N HIS A 167 20.43 13.08 12.61
CA HIS A 167 21.23 14.21 13.06
C HIS A 167 21.52 14.14 14.58
N PHE A 168 20.51 13.81 15.38
CA PHE A 168 20.71 13.56 16.80
C PHE A 168 21.72 12.42 17.05
N LEU A 169 21.55 11.30 16.34
CA LEU A 169 22.43 10.15 16.47
C LEU A 169 23.90 10.48 16.13
N PHE A 170 24.13 11.16 14.99
CA PHE A 170 25.48 11.58 14.59
C PHE A 170 26.10 12.54 15.59
N ASN A 171 25.34 13.51 16.10
CA ASN A 171 25.85 14.48 17.08
C ASN A 171 26.20 13.79 18.41
N THR A 172 25.32 12.92 18.90
CA THR A 172 25.56 12.15 20.13
C THR A 172 26.80 11.27 20.01
N LEU A 173 26.96 10.55 18.87
CA LEU A 173 28.17 9.74 18.63
C LEU A 173 29.43 10.59 18.57
N ASN A 174 29.39 11.77 17.96
CA ASN A 174 30.54 12.69 17.92
C ASN A 174 30.92 13.17 19.33
N ASN A 175 29.93 13.47 20.18
CA ASN A 175 30.19 13.87 21.58
C ASN A 175 30.77 12.72 22.38
N ILE A 176 30.23 11.51 22.25
CA ILE A 176 30.77 10.30 22.89
C ILE A 176 32.22 10.06 22.41
N TYR A 177 32.51 10.25 21.13
CA TYR A 177 33.88 10.14 20.61
C TYR A 177 34.81 11.17 21.23
N ALA A 178 34.39 12.43 21.40
CA ALA A 178 35.17 13.47 22.07
C ALA A 178 35.49 13.08 23.52
N LEU A 179 34.48 12.65 24.30
CA LEU A 179 34.64 12.17 25.65
C LEU A 179 35.61 10.95 25.76
N ALA A 180 35.49 10.02 24.81
CA ALA A 180 36.36 8.85 24.76
C ALA A 180 37.83 9.24 24.47
N ARG A 181 38.06 10.22 23.57
CA ARG A 181 39.38 10.76 23.27
C ARG A 181 40.01 11.45 24.48
N GLU A 182 39.20 12.12 25.27
CA GLU A 182 39.60 12.76 26.53
C GLU A 182 39.75 11.77 27.72
N LYS A 183 39.44 10.48 27.47
CA LYS A 183 39.43 9.44 28.48
C LYS A 183 38.46 9.72 29.65
N SER A 184 37.38 10.40 29.39
CA SER A 184 36.35 10.71 30.38
C SER A 184 35.60 9.44 30.81
N ASP A 185 35.39 9.26 32.11
CA ASP A 185 34.59 8.16 32.68
C ASP A 185 33.12 8.23 32.27
N GLN A 186 32.66 9.34 31.69
CA GLN A 186 31.29 9.49 31.19
C GLN A 186 31.08 8.79 29.84
N ALA A 187 32.10 8.55 29.05
CA ALA A 187 31.95 7.96 27.71
C ALA A 187 31.23 6.59 27.73
N PRO A 188 31.60 5.61 28.60
CA PRO A 188 30.90 4.33 28.69
C PRO A 188 29.42 4.46 29.07
N HIS A 189 29.10 5.36 30.01
CA HIS A 189 27.73 5.60 30.48
C HIS A 189 26.86 6.15 29.36
N ASN A 190 27.38 7.03 28.54
CA ASN A 190 26.64 7.64 27.43
C ASN A 190 26.46 6.67 26.25
N VAL A 191 27.43 5.76 26.02
CA VAL A 191 27.25 4.65 25.09
C VAL A 191 26.09 3.76 25.52
N LEU A 192 26.01 3.43 26.81
CA LEU A 192 24.95 2.59 27.36
C LEU A 192 23.58 3.26 27.21
N ARG A 193 23.45 4.54 27.59
CA ARG A 193 22.20 5.32 27.41
C ARG A 193 21.75 5.35 25.97
N LEU A 194 22.64 5.66 25.04
CA LEU A 194 22.31 5.69 23.62
C LEU A 194 21.85 4.31 23.13
N SER A 195 22.52 3.24 23.57
CA SER A 195 22.16 1.87 23.23
C SER A 195 20.77 1.48 23.75
N GLU A 196 20.44 1.84 25.01
CA GLU A 196 19.13 1.59 25.62
C GLU A 196 18.02 2.36 24.89
N MET A 197 18.26 3.63 24.58
CA MET A 197 17.33 4.47 23.84
C MET A 197 17.06 3.91 22.42
N LEU A 198 18.11 3.50 21.69
CA LEU A 198 17.97 2.89 20.37
C LEU A 198 17.24 1.55 20.44
N ARG A 199 17.52 0.72 21.44
CA ARG A 199 16.83 -0.54 21.67
C ARG A 199 15.33 -0.33 21.90
N TYR A 200 14.97 0.64 22.74
CA TYR A 200 13.59 1.01 22.98
C TYR A 200 12.89 1.43 21.66
N MET A 201 13.48 2.37 20.91
CA MET A 201 12.92 2.88 19.66
C MET A 201 12.75 1.80 18.60
N LEU A 202 13.64 0.80 18.56
CA LEU A 202 13.63 -0.23 17.50
C LEU A 202 12.75 -1.45 17.84
N TYR A 203 12.66 -1.82 19.12
CA TYR A 203 12.09 -3.12 19.50
C TYR A 203 10.88 -3.03 20.43
N GLU A 204 10.76 -1.98 21.26
CA GLU A 204 9.67 -1.89 22.23
C GLU A 204 8.46 -1.11 21.74
N THR A 205 8.59 -0.42 20.61
CA THR A 205 7.53 0.41 20.01
C THR A 205 6.58 -0.34 19.09
N GLY A 206 6.89 -1.59 18.71
CA GLY A 206 6.11 -2.40 17.77
C GLY A 206 4.91 -3.14 18.36
N GLY A 207 4.67 -3.07 19.67
CA GLY A 207 3.77 -3.99 20.38
C GLY A 207 2.53 -3.38 21.04
N GLY A 208 2.21 -2.10 20.84
CA GLY A 208 1.05 -1.48 21.47
C GLY A 208 1.40 -0.41 22.51
N LEU A 209 0.65 -0.33 23.61
CA LEU A 209 0.86 0.65 24.66
C LEU A 209 2.02 0.24 25.59
N VAL A 210 2.75 1.22 26.11
CA VAL A 210 3.84 1.06 27.07
C VAL A 210 3.53 1.81 28.37
N SER A 211 4.22 1.48 29.48
CA SER A 211 4.03 2.23 30.73
C SER A 211 4.60 3.64 30.63
N ALA A 212 3.95 4.60 31.28
CA ALA A 212 4.40 5.99 31.33
C ALA A 212 5.83 6.12 31.86
N ASP A 213 6.24 5.29 32.81
CA ASP A 213 7.62 5.26 33.36
C ASP A 213 8.64 5.03 32.22
N LYS A 214 8.37 4.15 31.28
CA LYS A 214 9.30 3.89 30.19
C LYS A 214 9.47 5.11 29.28
N GLU A 215 8.38 5.78 28.94
CA GLU A 215 8.45 7.00 28.14
C GLU A 215 9.16 8.14 28.89
N ILE A 216 8.91 8.28 30.19
CA ILE A 216 9.61 9.26 31.04
C ILE A 216 11.10 8.96 31.02
N LYS A 217 11.49 7.71 31.20
CA LYS A 217 12.91 7.28 31.21
C LYS A 217 13.60 7.61 29.89
N ILE A 218 12.92 7.42 28.74
CA ILE A 218 13.45 7.76 27.42
C ILE A 218 13.62 9.27 27.26
N ILE A 219 12.69 10.07 27.78
CA ILE A 219 12.84 11.53 27.78
C ILE A 219 14.04 11.94 28.65
N GLU A 220 14.22 11.36 29.86
CA GLU A 220 15.35 11.62 30.70
C GLU A 220 16.69 11.27 30.03
N ASP A 221 16.78 10.09 29.41
CA ASP A 221 17.97 9.67 28.68
C ASP A 221 18.28 10.59 27.48
N TYR A 222 17.25 11.03 26.76
CA TYR A 222 17.38 12.02 25.69
C TYR A 222 17.94 13.36 26.21
N LEU A 223 17.34 13.88 27.29
CA LEU A 223 17.76 15.15 27.89
C LEU A 223 19.20 15.10 28.39
N GLU A 224 19.63 13.99 28.99
CA GLU A 224 21.01 13.80 29.43
C GLU A 224 22.01 13.76 28.26
N LEU A 225 21.63 13.13 27.13
CA LEU A 225 22.44 13.12 25.92
C LEU A 225 22.50 14.53 25.27
N GLU A 226 21.43 15.32 25.32
CA GLU A 226 21.46 16.70 24.83
C GLU A 226 22.26 17.63 25.77
N ARG A 227 22.21 17.46 27.09
CA ARG A 227 23.03 18.24 28.06
C ARG A 227 24.53 18.19 27.76
N MET A 228 25.04 17.06 27.29
CA MET A 228 26.44 16.93 26.89
C MET A 228 26.83 17.78 25.68
N ARG A 229 25.85 18.17 24.90
CA ARG A 229 26.07 18.95 23.67
C ARG A 229 26.20 20.45 23.93
N TYR A 230 25.50 20.93 24.96
CA TYR A 230 25.31 22.36 25.18
C TYR A 230 25.89 22.79 26.52
N ASP A 231 27.06 22.47 26.93
CA ASP A 231 27.71 22.93 28.14
C ASP A 231 26.75 23.58 29.20
N GLU A 232 27.25 24.35 30.17
CA GLU A 232 26.45 25.06 31.19
C GLU A 232 25.59 26.21 30.67
N THR A 233 25.63 26.46 29.35
CA THR A 233 24.89 27.61 28.71
C THR A 233 23.42 27.34 28.50
N LEU A 234 22.97 26.08 28.52
CA LEU A 234 21.59 25.70 28.33
C LEU A 234 20.91 25.27 29.63
N ASN A 235 19.86 25.99 30.02
CA ASN A 235 19.05 25.64 31.18
C ASN A 235 17.96 24.63 30.81
N ILE A 236 18.15 23.35 31.18
CA ILE A 236 17.16 22.28 30.94
C ILE A 236 16.47 21.96 32.27
N GLN A 237 15.14 22.11 32.33
CA GLN A 237 14.32 21.71 33.48
C GLN A 237 13.29 20.67 33.01
N PHE A 238 13.24 19.53 33.69
CA PHE A 238 12.23 18.50 33.47
C PHE A 238 11.53 18.21 34.81
N LYS A 239 10.23 18.47 34.86
CA LYS A 239 9.38 18.22 36.03
C LYS A 239 8.31 17.20 35.67
N VAL A 240 8.24 16.12 36.42
CA VAL A 240 7.30 15.03 36.24
C VAL A 240 6.36 14.94 37.44
N GLN A 241 5.07 14.84 37.17
CA GLN A 241 4.03 14.48 38.12
C GLN A 241 3.34 13.23 37.62
N LEU A 242 3.61 12.11 38.25
CA LEU A 242 3.08 10.81 37.88
C LEU A 242 2.22 10.27 39.02
N GLU A 243 0.93 10.10 38.79
CA GLU A 243 0.01 9.54 39.80
C GLU A 243 0.15 8.03 39.89
N GLU A 244 0.27 7.34 38.74
CA GLU A 244 0.47 5.90 38.66
C GLU A 244 1.50 5.54 37.59
N SER A 245 2.55 4.82 38.01
CA SER A 245 3.66 4.41 37.13
C SER A 245 3.25 3.45 36.00
N GLN A 246 2.17 2.73 36.18
CA GLN A 246 1.66 1.71 35.27
C GLN A 246 0.65 2.25 34.23
N THR A 247 0.37 3.57 34.21
CA THR A 247 -0.49 4.16 33.19
C THR A 247 0.05 3.85 31.81
N LEU A 248 -0.78 3.27 30.93
CA LEU A 248 -0.39 2.85 29.59
C LEU A 248 -0.59 3.97 28.58
N ILE A 249 0.45 4.29 27.83
CA ILE A 249 0.46 5.33 26.80
C ILE A 249 1.08 4.81 25.48
N PRO A 250 0.77 5.40 24.31
CA PRO A 250 1.45 5.05 23.07
C PRO A 250 2.94 5.39 23.16
N PRO A 251 3.82 4.51 22.65
CA PRO A 251 5.26 4.75 22.65
C PRO A 251 5.65 5.90 21.71
N LEU A 252 6.75 6.58 22.05
CA LEU A 252 7.36 7.67 21.26
C LEU A 252 6.42 8.84 20.91
N LEU A 253 5.38 9.06 21.73
CA LEU A 253 4.42 10.14 21.49
C LEU A 253 4.99 11.51 21.86
N MET A 254 5.78 11.59 22.92
CA MET A 254 6.30 12.83 23.51
C MET A 254 7.67 13.24 22.97
N ILE A 255 8.52 12.30 22.66
CA ILE A 255 9.91 12.54 22.19
C ILE A 255 9.98 13.51 21.00
N PRO A 256 9.15 13.40 19.95
CA PRO A 256 9.22 14.32 18.83
C PRO A 256 8.89 15.79 19.20
N LEU A 257 8.06 16.02 20.23
CA LEU A 257 7.79 17.37 20.74
C LEU A 257 8.98 17.91 21.54
N VAL A 258 9.60 17.05 22.36
CA VAL A 258 10.82 17.40 23.10
C VAL A 258 11.96 17.70 22.13
N GLU A 259 12.18 16.85 21.13
CA GLU A 259 13.19 17.06 20.08
C GLU A 259 12.98 18.39 19.33
N ASN A 260 11.72 18.73 19.00
CA ASN A 260 11.40 19.96 18.33
C ASN A 260 11.78 21.21 19.15
N ALA A 261 11.66 21.13 20.48
CA ALA A 261 12.08 22.20 21.37
C ALA A 261 13.59 22.45 21.34
N PHE A 262 14.41 21.40 21.25
CA PHE A 262 15.86 21.53 21.10
C PHE A 262 16.26 22.04 19.71
N LYS A 263 15.61 21.55 18.67
CA LYS A 263 15.92 21.92 17.29
C LYS A 263 15.67 23.41 17.00
N HIS A 264 14.62 23.98 17.57
CA HIS A 264 14.19 25.35 17.29
C HIS A 264 14.39 26.30 18.47
N GLY A 265 14.71 25.78 19.64
CA GLY A 265 14.83 26.55 20.88
C GLY A 265 16.25 26.80 21.36
N VAL A 266 17.23 26.12 20.76
CA VAL A 266 18.62 26.23 21.22
C VAL A 266 19.48 26.66 20.04
N SER A 267 19.73 27.97 19.95
CA SER A 267 20.67 28.54 18.99
C SER A 267 21.97 28.91 19.71
N GLU A 268 23.11 28.75 19.04
CA GLU A 268 24.42 29.14 19.54
C GLU A 268 24.55 30.66 19.80
N THR A 269 23.61 31.46 19.27
CA THR A 269 23.58 32.93 19.42
C THR A 269 22.80 33.40 20.64
N LEU A 270 22.02 32.55 21.29
CA LEU A 270 21.24 32.92 22.49
C LEU A 270 22.12 32.89 23.75
N GLN A 271 22.25 34.05 24.41
CA GLN A 271 23.02 34.17 25.66
C GLN A 271 22.40 33.40 26.85
N GLN A 272 21.12 33.09 26.81
CA GLN A 272 20.38 32.38 27.86
C GLN A 272 19.34 31.43 27.23
N ALA A 273 19.81 30.37 26.58
CA ALA A 273 18.92 29.35 26.04
C ALA A 273 18.33 28.49 27.15
N PHE A 274 17.04 28.15 27.03
CA PHE A 274 16.38 27.26 28.00
C PHE A 274 15.37 26.34 27.30
N VAL A 275 15.14 25.17 27.92
CA VAL A 275 14.07 24.23 27.61
C VAL A 275 13.45 23.75 28.92
N HIS A 276 12.21 24.14 29.15
CA HIS A 276 11.44 23.76 30.33
C HIS A 276 10.34 22.80 29.94
N ILE A 277 10.32 21.62 30.54
CA ILE A 277 9.37 20.56 30.24
C ILE A 277 8.62 20.22 31.52
N ARG A 278 7.29 20.18 31.47
CA ARG A 278 6.42 19.68 32.52
C ARG A 278 5.56 18.57 31.99
N LEU A 279 5.60 17.43 32.62
CA LEU A 279 4.77 16.29 32.28
C LEU A 279 3.93 15.89 33.49
N ALA A 280 2.61 15.87 33.29
CA ALA A 280 1.67 15.32 34.26
C ALA A 280 0.94 14.12 33.62
N VAL A 281 0.94 12.99 34.31
CA VAL A 281 0.24 11.78 33.84
C VAL A 281 -0.61 11.24 35.00
N SER A 282 -1.91 11.15 34.73
CA SER A 282 -2.89 10.46 35.58
C SER A 282 -3.46 9.25 34.84
N GLN A 283 -4.39 8.51 35.45
CA GLN A 283 -5.07 7.43 34.77
C GLN A 283 -5.92 7.87 33.57
N GLN A 284 -6.38 9.10 33.58
CA GLN A 284 -7.33 9.60 32.58
C GLN A 284 -6.74 10.62 31.62
N GLU A 285 -5.71 11.36 32.04
CA GLU A 285 -5.16 12.48 31.28
C GLU A 285 -3.63 12.45 31.23
N LEU A 286 -3.09 12.71 30.06
CA LEU A 286 -1.68 13.04 29.86
C LEU A 286 -1.60 14.52 29.46
N ARG A 287 -0.80 15.31 30.20
CA ARG A 287 -0.52 16.70 29.89
C ARG A 287 0.97 16.95 29.81
N LEU A 288 1.42 17.37 28.64
CA LEU A 288 2.80 17.75 28.36
C LEU A 288 2.85 19.23 27.99
N GLU A 289 3.66 19.99 28.73
CA GLU A 289 3.94 21.40 28.45
C GLU A 289 5.43 21.56 28.20
N ILE A 290 5.79 22.22 27.12
CA ILE A 290 7.17 22.50 26.75
C ILE A 290 7.28 23.99 26.44
N GLU A 291 8.20 24.68 27.08
CA GLU A 291 8.54 26.06 26.79
C GLU A 291 10.02 26.17 26.51
N ASN A 292 10.38 26.73 25.36
CA ASN A 292 11.77 26.92 24.96
C ASN A 292 12.02 28.36 24.47
N SER A 293 13.27 28.78 24.64
CA SER A 293 13.75 30.04 24.04
C SER A 293 13.72 29.98 22.51
N LYS A 294 13.58 31.14 21.85
CA LYS A 294 13.58 31.27 20.40
C LYS A 294 14.27 32.56 19.99
N GLU A 295 14.99 32.55 18.84
CA GLU A 295 15.51 33.78 18.24
C GLU A 295 14.40 34.62 17.63
N GLU A 296 14.48 35.95 17.81
CA GLU A 296 13.49 36.92 17.38
C GLU A 296 13.38 37.03 15.84
N ASN A 297 14.43 36.67 15.10
CA ASN A 297 14.56 36.81 13.64
C ASN A 297 14.15 35.57 12.82
N GLU A 298 13.78 34.47 13.44
CA GLU A 298 13.13 33.40 12.69
C GLU A 298 11.69 33.83 12.37
N GLU A 299 11.50 34.51 11.24
CA GLU A 299 10.21 34.60 10.55
C GLU A 299 9.77 33.18 10.18
N SER A 300 9.40 32.40 11.18
CA SER A 300 8.55 31.26 10.92
C SER A 300 7.22 31.84 10.47
N THR A 301 7.02 31.88 9.15
CA THR A 301 5.70 32.00 8.55
C THR A 301 4.77 31.08 9.36
N ALA A 302 3.89 31.68 10.14
CA ALA A 302 2.93 31.01 11.05
C ALA A 302 1.98 30.04 10.31
N SER A 303 2.22 29.76 9.04
CA SER A 303 1.39 28.98 8.13
C SER A 303 1.97 27.63 7.69
N GLN A 304 3.20 27.26 8.08
CA GLN A 304 3.73 25.93 7.73
C GLN A 304 4.16 25.17 8.99
N GLU A 305 3.22 24.39 9.54
CA GLU A 305 3.57 23.35 10.52
C GLU A 305 4.68 22.48 9.93
N GLY A 306 5.81 22.37 10.65
CA GLY A 306 6.93 21.51 10.24
C GLY A 306 6.49 20.06 10.09
N ILE A 307 7.24 19.29 9.27
CA ILE A 307 6.91 17.87 9.01
C ILE A 307 6.72 17.07 10.30
N GLY A 308 7.52 17.36 11.35
CA GLY A 308 7.44 16.69 12.64
C GLY A 308 6.07 16.91 13.33
N ILE A 309 5.61 18.14 13.41
CA ILE A 309 4.33 18.49 14.05
C ILE A 309 3.14 17.87 13.30
N ARG A 310 3.16 17.89 11.96
CA ARG A 310 2.13 17.22 11.14
C ARG A 310 2.06 15.73 11.40
N ASN A 311 3.21 15.08 11.55
CA ASN A 311 3.26 13.65 11.84
C ASN A 311 2.67 13.34 13.22
N ILE A 312 3.00 14.15 14.23
CA ILE A 312 2.42 14.02 15.58
C ILE A 312 0.90 14.22 15.55
N ARG A 313 0.42 15.27 14.90
CA ARG A 313 -1.01 15.53 14.77
C ARG A 313 -1.73 14.35 14.10
N ARG A 314 -1.15 13.81 13.01
CA ARG A 314 -1.69 12.64 12.33
C ARG A 314 -1.70 11.39 13.21
N GLN A 315 -0.66 11.19 14.01
CA GLN A 315 -0.59 10.10 14.97
C GLN A 315 -1.67 10.24 16.06
N LEU A 316 -1.84 11.44 16.61
CA LEU A 316 -2.88 11.74 17.60
C LEU A 316 -4.30 11.51 17.05
N GLU A 317 -4.59 11.97 15.83
CA GLU A 317 -5.87 11.72 15.13
C GLU A 317 -6.19 10.23 14.97
N LEU A 318 -5.18 9.42 14.72
CA LEU A 318 -5.35 7.97 14.53
C LEU A 318 -5.51 7.22 15.86
N LEU A 319 -4.90 7.71 16.93
CA LEU A 319 -4.83 7.01 18.21
C LEU A 319 -5.87 7.47 19.23
N PHE A 320 -6.36 8.72 19.15
CA PHE A 320 -7.24 9.30 20.16
C PHE A 320 -8.42 10.04 19.55
N HIS A 321 -9.58 9.86 20.18
CA HIS A 321 -10.78 10.62 19.81
C HIS A 321 -10.85 11.99 20.50
N SER A 322 -10.13 12.17 21.61
CA SER A 322 -10.11 13.43 22.39
C SER A 322 -8.68 13.79 22.75
N TYR A 323 -8.16 14.82 22.09
CA TYR A 323 -6.86 15.41 22.37
C TYR A 323 -6.86 16.89 22.00
N GLN A 324 -5.92 17.65 22.57
CA GLN A 324 -5.67 19.04 22.24
C GLN A 324 -4.17 19.27 22.10
N LEU A 325 -3.74 19.78 20.94
CA LEU A 325 -2.35 20.20 20.69
C LEU A 325 -2.34 21.69 20.34
N GLN A 326 -1.77 22.49 21.24
CA GLN A 326 -1.60 23.94 21.12
C GLN A 326 -0.14 24.26 20.88
N LEU A 327 0.12 25.17 19.96
CA LEU A 327 1.44 25.68 19.60
C LEU A 327 1.38 27.19 19.57
N GLU A 328 2.13 27.85 20.43
CA GLU A 328 2.10 29.33 20.58
C GLU A 328 3.50 29.90 20.40
N ASN A 329 3.63 30.81 19.46
CA ASN A 329 4.82 31.65 19.34
C ASN A 329 4.63 32.89 20.20
N ARG A 330 5.40 33.03 21.28
CA ARG A 330 5.36 34.12 22.25
C ARG A 330 6.50 35.15 22.06
N GLY A 331 6.98 35.30 20.82
CA GLY A 331 8.09 36.18 20.50
C GLY A 331 9.44 35.52 20.77
N GLN A 332 10.03 35.75 21.91
CA GLN A 332 11.31 35.19 22.36
C GLN A 332 11.20 33.75 22.89
N THR A 333 9.99 33.23 23.05
CA THR A 333 9.73 31.85 23.49
C THR A 333 8.71 31.16 22.61
N PHE A 334 8.80 29.84 22.55
CA PHE A 334 7.83 28.99 21.92
C PHE A 334 7.22 28.06 22.96
N PHE A 335 5.90 27.97 22.97
CA PHE A 335 5.16 27.14 23.92
C PHE A 335 4.37 26.05 23.18
N THR A 336 4.53 24.82 23.63
CA THR A 336 3.81 23.65 23.15
C THR A 336 3.05 23.02 24.29
N GLN A 337 1.75 22.80 24.13
CA GLN A 337 0.95 22.06 25.09
C GLN A 337 0.21 20.93 24.38
N LEU A 338 0.38 19.71 24.89
CA LEU A 338 -0.37 18.53 24.49
C LEU A 338 -1.19 18.02 25.67
N THR A 339 -2.49 17.90 25.49
CA THR A 339 -3.42 17.30 26.45
C THR A 339 -4.16 16.15 25.76
N ILE A 340 -4.18 14.96 26.39
CA ILE A 340 -4.79 13.76 25.84
C ILE A 340 -5.68 13.11 26.90
N ASP A 341 -6.94 12.86 26.52
CA ASP A 341 -7.80 11.96 27.28
C ASP A 341 -7.42 10.50 26.97
N LEU A 342 -6.76 9.83 27.91
CA LEU A 342 -6.26 8.45 27.72
C LEU A 342 -7.39 7.43 27.58
N ASN A 343 -8.61 7.73 28.07
CA ASN A 343 -9.78 6.88 27.88
C ASN A 343 -10.31 6.93 26.45
N SER A 344 -9.91 7.93 25.68
CA SER A 344 -10.34 8.12 24.27
C SER A 344 -9.48 7.32 23.28
N TYR A 345 -8.58 6.46 23.75
CA TYR A 345 -7.71 5.64 22.89
C TYR A 345 -8.52 4.73 21.96
N ALA A 346 -8.34 4.91 20.65
CA ALA A 346 -8.99 4.09 19.63
C ALA A 346 -8.38 2.68 19.65
N LYS A 347 -9.07 1.71 20.28
CA LYS A 347 -8.71 0.29 20.15
C LYS A 347 -9.05 -0.15 18.73
N ASN A 348 -8.04 -0.33 17.87
CA ASN A 348 -8.19 -1.05 16.61
C ASN A 348 -8.23 -2.54 16.81
#